data_36f0a71459641e1df66dce6fb668f972
#
_entry.id   36f0a71459641e1df66dce6fb668f972
#
_cell.length_a   1.000
_cell.length_b   1.000
_cell.length_c   1.000
_cell.angle_alpha   90.00
_cell.angle_beta   90.00
_cell.angle_gamma   90.00
#
_symmetry.space_group_name_H-M   'P 1'
#
loop_
_entity.id
_entity.type
_entity.pdbx_description
1 polymer ?
#
loop_
_entity_poly.entity_id
_entity_poly.type
_entity_poly.pdbx_seq_one_letter_code
_entity_poly.pdbx_strand_id
1 'polypeptide(L)'
;MSFLKKRGTLAALLLLFWAATAGAVVRDGIVPGRSGLSFHGITYHFGHLFVNVTNQTAQNVIFGGSMLFLDRHYRPVARAELLPEKIKRRSTRRYRAVFTLGSGHEAADASHLVWEFNQRNN
;
A
#
# COMPACT_ATOMS: atom_id res chain seq x y z
N MET A 1 10.78 -22.05 4.33
CA MET A 1 10.85 -21.68 4.78
C MET A 1 10.44 -21.48 5.74
N SER A 2 10.59 -21.57 6.40
CA SER A 2 10.14 -21.51 7.27
C SER A 2 10.13 -20.43 7.85
N PHE A 3 10.37 -19.67 7.78
CA PHE A 3 10.43 -18.68 8.31
C PHE A 3 9.32 -18.37 8.80
N LEU A 4 8.65 -18.90 8.54
CA LEU A 4 7.67 -18.66 8.98
C LEU A 4 7.35 -19.37 10.04
N LYS A 5 7.87 -20.22 10.58
CA LYS A 5 7.52 -20.95 11.42
C LYS A 5 7.74 -20.60 12.56
N LYS A 6 8.24 -20.08 13.02
CA LYS A 6 8.41 -19.74 14.09
C LYS A 6 8.04 -18.71 14.29
N ARG A 7 8.09 -18.22 14.06
CA ARG A 7 7.78 -17.27 14.30
C ARG A 7 6.81 -16.93 13.90
N GLY A 8 6.59 -17.58 13.37
CA GLY A 8 5.58 -17.27 12.76
C GLY A 8 4.86 -16.37 13.44
N THR A 9 5.04 -16.20 14.27
CA THR A 9 4.31 -15.39 14.86
C THR A 9 4.42 -14.12 14.40
N LEU A 10 5.43 -13.76 14.03
CA LEU A 10 5.56 -12.56 13.63
C LEU A 10 4.86 -12.17 12.55
N ALA A 11 4.81 -12.93 11.67
CA ALA A 11 4.16 -12.62 10.52
C ALA A 11 2.77 -12.35 10.78
N ALA A 12 2.26 -12.79 11.78
CA ALA A 12 0.91 -12.59 12.05
C ALA A 12 0.56 -11.17 12.29
N LEU A 13 1.51 -10.40 12.63
CA LEU A 13 1.25 -9.05 12.97
C LEU A 13 1.24 -8.13 11.81
N LEU A 14 1.84 -8.52 10.74
CA LEU A 14 2.01 -7.66 9.61
C LEU A 14 1.77 -8.44 8.36
N LEU A 15 0.89 -7.95 7.52
CA LEU A 15 0.66 -8.57 6.25
C LEU A 15 1.37 -7.80 5.17
N LEU A 16 2.10 -8.52 4.36
CA LEU A 16 2.78 -7.95 3.22
C LEU A 16 2.16 -8.53 1.98
N PHE A 17 1.72 -7.66 1.11
CA PHE A 17 1.12 -8.11 -0.13
C PHE A 17 1.85 -7.50 -1.30
N TRP A 18 2.18 -8.32 -2.27
CA TRP A 18 2.87 -7.88 -3.45
C TRP A 18 1.89 -7.52 -4.53
N ALA A 19 2.05 -6.33 -5.07
CA ALA A 19 1.19 -5.87 -6.13
C ALA A 19 2.03 -5.35 -7.27
N ALA A 20 3.14 -6.01 -7.52
CA ALA A 20 4.07 -5.56 -8.52
C ALA A 20 4.38 -6.64 -9.51
N THR A 21 4.83 -6.24 -10.66
CA THR A 21 5.33 -7.17 -11.63
C THR A 21 6.77 -6.84 -11.92
N ALA A 22 7.43 -7.76 -12.55
CA ALA A 22 8.83 -7.56 -12.82
C ALA A 22 9.04 -6.35 -13.67
N GLY A 23 9.95 -5.51 -13.27
CA GLY A 23 10.42 -4.42 -14.08
C GLY A 23 9.65 -3.13 -14.03
N ALA A 24 8.53 -3.10 -13.32
CA ALA A 24 7.77 -1.88 -13.24
C ALA A 24 6.89 -1.90 -12.03
N VAL A 25 6.68 -0.74 -11.44
CA VAL A 25 5.80 -0.68 -10.30
C VAL A 25 4.36 -0.60 -10.80
N VAL A 26 3.49 -1.30 -10.13
CA VAL A 26 2.08 -1.28 -10.45
C VAL A 26 1.49 0.01 -9.91
N ARG A 27 0.82 0.76 -10.75
CA ARG A 27 0.30 2.06 -10.35
C ARG A 27 -1.19 2.05 -10.10
N ASP A 28 -1.84 0.94 -10.37
CA ASP A 28 -3.24 0.79 -10.04
C ASP A 28 -3.53 -0.69 -9.94
N GLY A 29 -4.64 -1.02 -9.35
CA GLY A 29 -5.04 -2.41 -9.20
C GLY A 29 -5.87 -2.61 -7.96
N ILE A 30 -5.97 -3.86 -7.56
CA ILE A 30 -6.74 -4.23 -6.39
C ILE A 30 -5.84 -4.12 -5.18
N VAL A 31 -6.37 -3.58 -4.08
CA VAL A 31 -5.60 -3.55 -2.84
C VAL A 31 -5.51 -4.98 -2.34
N PRO A 32 -4.30 -5.53 -2.25
CA PRO A 32 -4.14 -6.94 -1.90
C PRO A 32 -4.71 -7.22 -0.52
N GLY A 33 -5.46 -8.29 -0.41
CA GLY A 33 -6.00 -8.68 0.87
C GLY A 33 -7.21 -7.89 1.32
N ARG A 34 -7.66 -6.93 0.55
CA ARG A 34 -8.83 -6.13 0.91
C ARG A 34 -9.84 -6.23 -0.22
N SER A 35 -10.71 -7.21 -0.10
CA SER A 35 -11.70 -7.45 -1.12
C SER A 35 -12.55 -6.21 -1.35
N GLY A 36 -12.74 -5.84 -2.58
CA GLY A 36 -13.58 -4.71 -2.90
C GLY A 36 -12.90 -3.35 -2.86
N LEU A 37 -11.62 -3.31 -2.56
CA LEU A 37 -10.90 -2.04 -2.61
C LEU A 37 -9.92 -2.05 -3.76
N SER A 38 -9.87 -0.96 -4.49
CA SER A 38 -8.89 -0.80 -5.57
C SER A 38 -8.22 0.54 -5.43
N PHE A 39 -7.05 0.67 -6.01
CA PHE A 39 -6.30 1.92 -5.95
C PHE A 39 -5.90 2.35 -7.35
N HIS A 40 -5.80 3.66 -7.55
CA HIS A 40 -5.41 4.19 -8.84
C HIS A 40 -5.02 5.66 -8.71
N GLY A 41 -4.44 6.18 -9.77
CA GLY A 41 -4.15 7.59 -9.83
C GLY A 41 -3.04 8.04 -8.90
N ILE A 42 -1.99 7.23 -8.77
CA ILE A 42 -0.88 7.62 -7.93
C ILE A 42 -0.16 8.79 -8.56
N THR A 43 -0.01 9.86 -7.80
CA THR A 43 0.77 11.01 -8.24
C THR A 43 1.67 11.46 -7.11
N TYR A 44 2.76 12.11 -7.47
CA TYR A 44 3.73 12.58 -6.48
C TYR A 44 3.77 14.10 -6.55
N HIS A 45 3.74 14.72 -5.39
CA HIS A 45 3.72 16.16 -5.37
C HIS A 45 4.41 16.67 -4.12
N PHE A 46 5.55 17.29 -4.29
CA PHE A 46 6.38 17.76 -3.19
C PHE A 46 6.73 16.56 -2.30
N GLY A 47 6.45 16.59 -1.07
CA GLY A 47 6.77 15.49 -0.17
C GLY A 47 5.65 14.51 0.03
N HIS A 48 4.68 14.53 -0.84
CA HIS A 48 3.49 13.70 -0.65
C HIS A 48 3.22 12.80 -1.83
N LEU A 49 2.49 11.76 -1.56
CA LEU A 49 1.97 10.88 -2.58
C LEU A 49 0.46 10.95 -2.49
N PHE A 50 -0.21 11.06 -3.63
CA PHE A 50 -1.66 11.01 -3.65
C PHE A 50 -2.10 9.75 -4.35
N VAL A 51 -3.12 9.11 -3.83
CA VAL A 51 -3.67 7.91 -4.44
C VAL A 51 -5.16 7.87 -4.15
N ASN A 52 -5.92 7.44 -5.14
CA ASN A 52 -7.35 7.28 -4.98
C ASN A 52 -7.64 5.83 -4.63
N VAL A 53 -8.47 5.63 -3.62
CA VAL A 53 -8.88 4.28 -3.23
C VAL A 53 -10.39 4.22 -3.36
N THR A 54 -10.86 3.24 -4.11
CA THR A 54 -12.28 3.07 -4.38
C THR A 54 -12.80 1.90 -3.58
N ASN A 55 -13.90 2.15 -2.87
CA ASN A 55 -14.60 1.11 -2.14
C ASN A 55 -15.79 0.67 -2.98
N GLN A 56 -15.70 -0.52 -3.54
CA GLN A 56 -16.76 -1.05 -4.38
C GLN A 56 -17.75 -1.90 -3.61
N THR A 57 -17.61 -1.96 -2.31
CA THR A 57 -18.49 -2.80 -1.50
C THR A 57 -19.75 -2.03 -1.10
N ALA A 58 -20.68 -2.75 -0.53
CA ALA A 58 -21.93 -2.17 -0.06
C ALA A 58 -21.81 -1.60 1.35
N GLN A 59 -20.61 -1.60 1.91
CA GLN A 59 -20.40 -1.15 3.28
C GLN A 59 -19.32 -0.11 3.36
N ASN A 60 -19.44 0.77 4.33
CA ASN A 60 -18.36 1.72 4.61
C ASN A 60 -17.18 0.94 5.19
N VAL A 61 -15.97 1.34 4.84
CA VAL A 61 -14.77 0.69 5.36
C VAL A 61 -13.82 1.74 5.90
N ILE A 62 -12.97 1.33 6.81
CA ILE A 62 -11.88 2.16 7.29
C ILE A 62 -10.61 1.57 6.70
N PHE A 63 -9.85 2.38 6.00
CA PHE A 63 -8.68 1.88 5.31
C PHE A 63 -7.49 2.80 5.52
N GLY A 64 -6.36 2.22 5.82
CA GLY A 64 -5.08 2.89 5.92
C GLY A 64 -4.00 1.85 5.83
N GLY A 65 -2.78 2.29 5.70
CA GLY A 65 -1.66 1.37 5.60
C GLY A 65 -0.46 2.05 4.99
N SER A 66 0.52 1.27 4.65
CA SER A 66 1.75 1.77 4.08
C SER A 66 1.97 1.23 2.69
N MET A 67 2.44 2.09 1.82
CA MET A 67 2.88 1.69 0.49
C MET A 67 4.39 1.67 0.52
N LEU A 68 4.96 0.49 0.38
CA LEU A 68 6.41 0.32 0.42
C LEU A 68 6.91 0.08 -1.00
N PHE A 69 7.81 0.93 -1.44
CA PHE A 69 8.36 0.85 -2.79
C PHE A 69 9.75 0.24 -2.72
N LEU A 70 9.99 -0.74 -3.57
CA LEU A 70 11.22 -1.49 -3.55
C LEU A 70 11.92 -1.38 -4.91
N ASP A 71 13.25 -1.43 -4.88
CA ASP A 71 14.01 -1.44 -6.13
C ASP A 71 13.99 -2.87 -6.72
N ARG A 72 14.69 -3.06 -7.81
CA ARG A 72 14.69 -4.37 -8.48
C ARG A 72 15.36 -5.45 -7.66
N HIS A 73 16.09 -5.08 -6.62
CA HIS A 73 16.71 -6.05 -5.73
C HIS A 73 15.88 -6.22 -4.47
N TYR A 74 14.64 -5.71 -4.48
CA TYR A 74 13.69 -5.79 -3.37
C TYR A 74 14.15 -5.06 -2.12
N ARG A 75 14.93 -4.00 -2.30
CA ARG A 75 15.33 -3.16 -1.18
C ARG A 75 14.41 -1.95 -1.10
N PRO A 76 14.02 -1.56 0.11
CA PRO A 76 13.12 -0.41 0.25
C PRO A 76 13.78 0.88 -0.21
N VAL A 77 13.10 1.63 -1.04
CA VAL A 77 13.60 2.92 -1.50
C VAL A 77 12.66 4.06 -1.14
N ALA A 78 11.40 3.76 -0.86
CA ALA A 78 10.46 4.77 -0.44
C ALA A 78 9.32 4.12 0.34
N ARG A 79 8.71 4.89 1.23
CA ARG A 79 7.58 4.40 2.00
C ARG A 79 6.64 5.56 2.22
N ALA A 80 5.38 5.36 1.92
CA ALA A 80 4.36 6.38 2.11
C ALA A 80 3.28 5.83 3.02
N GLU A 81 2.85 6.65 3.99
CA GLU A 81 1.89 6.22 4.99
C GLU A 81 0.54 6.84 4.73
N LEU A 82 -0.48 5.99 4.65
CA LEU A 82 -1.87 6.43 4.54
C LEU A 82 -2.51 6.29 5.90
N LEU A 83 -2.93 7.39 6.47
CA LEU A 83 -3.63 7.33 7.74
C LEU A 83 -5.01 6.76 7.53
N PRO A 84 -5.53 6.01 8.52
CA PRO A 84 -6.85 5.40 8.37
C PRO A 84 -7.93 6.44 8.16
N GLU A 85 -8.75 6.23 7.16
CA GLU A 85 -9.86 7.11 6.85
C GLU A 85 -11.04 6.27 6.41
N LYS A 86 -12.23 6.80 6.63
CA LYS A 86 -13.42 6.09 6.21
C LYS A 86 -13.66 6.32 4.73
N ILE A 87 -13.90 5.26 4.00
CA ILE A 87 -14.32 5.33 2.62
C ILE A 87 -15.75 4.84 2.57
N LYS A 88 -16.66 5.72 2.18
CA LYS A 88 -18.05 5.34 2.11
C LYS A 88 -18.26 4.28 1.05
N ARG A 89 -19.31 3.49 1.25
CA ARG A 89 -19.65 2.45 0.28
C ARG A 89 -19.78 3.05 -1.10
N ARG A 90 -19.32 2.33 -2.07
CA ARG A 90 -19.45 2.69 -3.48
C ARG A 90 -18.85 4.06 -3.81
N SER A 91 -17.83 4.46 -3.10
CA SER A 91 -17.23 5.77 -3.35
C SER A 91 -15.73 5.68 -3.37
N THR A 92 -15.11 6.76 -3.79
CA THR A 92 -13.67 6.89 -3.91
C THR A 92 -13.20 7.96 -2.96
N ARG A 93 -12.08 7.69 -2.29
CA ARG A 93 -11.45 8.68 -1.45
C ARG A 93 -10.04 8.92 -1.94
N ARG A 94 -9.65 10.19 -2.03
CA ARG A 94 -8.29 10.54 -2.39
C ARG A 94 -7.47 10.65 -1.12
N TYR A 95 -6.43 9.85 -1.01
CA TYR A 95 -5.54 9.89 0.13
C TYR A 95 -4.32 10.75 -0.17
N ARG A 96 -3.88 11.48 0.83
CA ARG A 96 -2.62 12.17 0.78
C ARG A 96 -1.70 11.45 1.75
N ALA A 97 -0.73 10.75 1.23
CA ALA A 97 0.18 9.96 2.03
C ALA A 97 1.46 10.74 2.26
N VAL A 98 2.06 10.51 3.41
CA VAL A 98 3.29 11.18 3.79
C VAL A 98 4.44 10.22 3.63
N PHE A 99 5.52 10.65 2.99
CA PHE A 99 6.69 9.81 2.85
C PHE A 99 7.44 9.78 4.18
N THR A 100 7.69 8.56 4.66
CA THR A 100 8.50 8.35 5.85
C THR A 100 9.86 7.77 5.49
N LEU A 101 10.06 7.45 4.23
CA LEU A 101 11.33 7.01 3.68
C LEU A 101 11.34 7.43 2.23
N GLY A 102 12.43 8.05 1.78
CA GLY A 102 12.54 8.45 0.40
C GLY A 102 11.57 9.54 0.00
N SER A 103 11.32 9.65 -1.27
CA SER A 103 10.47 10.69 -1.81
C SER A 103 9.75 10.19 -3.06
N GLY A 104 8.97 11.07 -3.69
CA GLY A 104 8.28 10.72 -4.91
C GLY A 104 9.23 10.30 -6.02
N HIS A 105 10.42 10.84 -6.05
CA HIS A 105 11.40 10.49 -7.06
C HIS A 105 11.78 9.01 -6.94
N GLU A 106 12.11 8.58 -5.74
CA GLU A 106 12.46 7.18 -5.51
C GLU A 106 11.27 6.27 -5.75
N ALA A 107 10.08 6.70 -5.34
CA ALA A 107 8.90 5.89 -5.55
C ALA A 107 8.59 5.72 -7.04
N ALA A 108 8.78 6.78 -7.81
CA ALA A 108 8.50 6.73 -9.23
C ALA A 108 9.44 5.79 -9.97
N ASP A 109 10.67 5.66 -9.47
CA ASP A 109 11.65 4.79 -10.09
C ASP A 109 11.63 3.36 -9.56
N ALA A 110 10.79 3.08 -8.61
CA ALA A 110 10.77 1.76 -7.98
C ALA A 110 10.28 0.69 -8.94
N SER A 111 10.65 -0.54 -8.64
CA SER A 111 10.26 -1.69 -9.46
C SER A 111 9.10 -2.47 -8.85
N HIS A 112 8.90 -2.37 -7.56
CA HIS A 112 7.87 -3.15 -6.87
C HIS A 112 7.13 -2.29 -5.86
N LEU A 113 5.87 -2.59 -5.66
CA LEU A 113 5.06 -1.96 -4.64
C LEU A 113 4.50 -3.05 -3.75
N VAL A 114 4.69 -2.89 -2.45
CA VAL A 114 4.16 -3.81 -1.46
C VAL A 114 3.29 -3.01 -0.51
N TRP A 115 2.14 -3.52 -0.18
CA TRP A 115 1.26 -2.90 0.80
C TRP A 115 1.47 -3.58 2.13
N GLU A 116 1.56 -2.79 3.20
CA GLU A 116 1.68 -3.30 4.54
C GLU A 116 0.51 -2.84 5.38
N PHE A 117 -0.10 -3.76 6.10
CA PHE A 117 -1.21 -3.43 6.96
C PHE A 117 -0.93 -3.94 8.35
N ASN A 118 -1.34 -3.16 9.33
CA ASN A 118 -1.18 -3.58 10.70
C ASN A 118 -2.43 -4.32 11.13
N GLN A 119 -2.27 -5.62 11.37
CA GLN A 119 -3.38 -6.44 11.70
C GLN A 119 -4.01 -6.15 13.00
N ARG A 120 -3.29 -5.57 13.90
CA ARG A 120 -3.82 -5.35 15.17
C ARG A 120 -4.87 -4.34 15.17
N ASN A 121 -4.98 -3.54 14.24
CA ASN A 121 -5.86 -2.49 14.23
C ASN A 121 -7.16 -2.76 13.66
N ASN A 122 -7.51 -3.89 13.66
CA ASN A 122 -8.73 -4.15 13.13
C ASN A 122 -9.61 -4.55 13.86
#